data_4279e43d0c4f0b278b3cc53aac9b393f
#
_entry.id   4279e43d0c4f0b278b3cc53aac9b393f
#
_cell.length_a   1.000
_cell.length_b   1.000
_cell.length_c   1.000
_cell.angle_alpha   90.00
_cell.angle_beta   90.00
_cell.angle_gamma   90.00
#
_symmetry.space_group_name_H-M   'P 1'
#
loop_
_entity.id
_entity.type
_entity.pdbx_description
1 polymer ?
#
loop_
_entity_poly.entity_id
_entity_poly.type
_entity_poly.pdbx_seq_one_letter_code
_entity_poly.pdbx_strand_id
1 'polypeptide(L)'
;TILNNTKKNVDYLGLELDDLLIDISASIADVMDAKVSFVQGDAVRPQVLKESDVIISDLPVGFYPDDSIAARYEVASTEEHTYAHHLLMEQSLKYLKPDGYAIFLAPNDLLSSSQSDLLKKWLQKHAQIVAMIALPEALFGNAAYAKTIFVLKKQEEQVVQPFVYALSDLQDQNDLLEFSEKFQNWSRESEI
;
A
#
# COMPACT_ATOMS: atom_id res chain seq x y z
N THR A 1 3.45 -16.97 4.46
CA THR A 1 2.73 -15.75 4.84
C THR A 1 3.52 -14.98 5.89
N ILE A 2 3.31 -13.65 5.97
CA ILE A 2 3.93 -12.77 6.99
C ILE A 2 3.68 -13.32 8.39
N LEU A 3 2.47 -13.81 8.69
CA LEU A 3 2.08 -14.45 9.95
C LEU A 3 2.98 -15.62 10.36
N ASN A 4 3.29 -16.50 9.43
CA ASN A 4 4.06 -17.71 9.73
C ASN A 4 5.57 -17.44 9.85
N ASN A 5 6.05 -16.36 9.25
CA ASN A 5 7.48 -16.01 9.24
C ASN A 5 7.88 -15.08 10.39
N THR A 6 6.96 -14.33 10.95
CA THR A 6 7.20 -13.53 12.15
C THR A 6 6.92 -14.38 13.39
N LYS A 7 7.93 -14.76 14.14
CA LYS A 7 7.79 -15.44 15.46
C LYS A 7 7.20 -14.52 16.54
N LYS A 8 6.58 -13.40 16.16
CA LYS A 8 5.99 -12.40 17.06
C LYS A 8 4.47 -12.55 17.07
N ASN A 9 3.85 -12.33 18.21
CA ASN A 9 2.41 -12.10 18.26
C ASN A 9 2.11 -10.80 17.52
N VAL A 10 1.41 -10.90 16.40
CA VAL A 10 0.98 -9.75 15.60
C VAL A 10 -0.53 -9.65 15.74
N ASP A 11 -1.00 -8.44 16.07
CA ASP A 11 -2.43 -8.11 16.12
C ASP A 11 -2.86 -7.67 14.70
N TYR A 12 -3.74 -8.45 14.07
CA TYR A 12 -4.19 -8.22 12.70
C TYR A 12 -5.61 -7.70 12.68
N LEU A 13 -5.80 -6.62 11.93
CA LEU A 13 -7.12 -6.06 11.63
C LEU A 13 -7.28 -5.95 10.11
N GLY A 14 -8.31 -6.59 9.56
CA GLY A 14 -8.77 -6.40 8.19
C GLY A 14 -9.92 -5.39 8.16
N LEU A 15 -9.83 -4.40 7.27
CA LEU A 15 -10.91 -3.46 6.99
C LEU A 15 -11.31 -3.62 5.53
N GLU A 16 -12.56 -3.96 5.28
CA GLU A 16 -13.09 -4.23 3.95
C GLU A 16 -14.55 -3.73 3.86
N LEU A 17 -14.93 -3.24 2.70
CA LEU A 17 -16.29 -2.74 2.46
C LEU A 17 -17.25 -3.87 2.06
N ASP A 18 -16.77 -4.81 1.28
CA ASP A 18 -17.56 -5.92 0.72
C ASP A 18 -17.67 -7.06 1.74
N ASP A 19 -18.90 -7.42 2.08
CA ASP A 19 -19.21 -8.47 3.05
C ASP A 19 -18.74 -9.86 2.58
N LEU A 20 -18.87 -10.13 1.28
CA LEU A 20 -18.41 -11.41 0.70
C LEU A 20 -16.88 -11.55 0.79
N LEU A 21 -16.14 -10.45 0.55
CA LEU A 21 -14.68 -10.46 0.70
C LEU A 21 -14.26 -10.64 2.15
N ILE A 22 -15.02 -10.11 3.10
CA ILE A 22 -14.79 -10.36 4.54
C ILE A 22 -15.00 -11.85 4.85
N ASP A 23 -16.10 -12.45 4.40
CA ASP A 23 -16.42 -13.87 4.65
C ASP A 23 -15.34 -14.80 4.06
N ILE A 24 -14.87 -14.50 2.84
CA ILE A 24 -13.78 -15.24 2.20
C ILE A 24 -12.50 -15.10 3.02
N SER A 25 -12.16 -13.88 3.43
CA SER A 25 -10.94 -13.60 4.21
C SER A 25 -10.97 -14.26 5.58
N ALA A 26 -12.12 -14.24 6.25
CA ALA A 26 -12.32 -14.92 7.52
C ALA A 26 -12.18 -16.43 7.38
N SER A 27 -12.76 -17.01 6.33
CA SER A 27 -12.62 -18.45 6.03
C SER A 27 -11.17 -18.85 5.78
N ILE A 28 -10.41 -18.03 5.05
CA ILE A 28 -8.98 -18.26 4.81
C ILE A 28 -8.21 -18.15 6.14
N ALA A 29 -8.52 -17.16 6.98
CA ALA A 29 -7.88 -16.99 8.28
C ALA A 29 -8.12 -18.22 9.18
N ASP A 30 -9.34 -18.75 9.22
CA ASP A 30 -9.70 -19.96 9.97
C ASP A 30 -8.91 -21.19 9.48
N VAL A 31 -8.85 -21.40 8.17
CA VAL A 31 -8.08 -22.52 7.59
C VAL A 31 -6.59 -22.40 7.92
N MET A 32 -6.07 -21.20 8.05
CA MET A 32 -4.67 -20.92 8.38
C MET A 32 -4.39 -20.88 9.89
N ASP A 33 -5.39 -21.10 10.75
CA ASP A 33 -5.32 -20.89 12.22
C ASP A 33 -4.76 -19.49 12.56
N ALA A 34 -5.15 -18.47 11.80
CA ALA A 34 -4.68 -17.11 11.93
C ALA A 34 -5.69 -16.26 12.73
N LYS A 35 -5.22 -15.61 13.81
CA LYS A 35 -6.04 -14.70 14.60
C LYS A 35 -6.12 -13.34 13.91
N VAL A 36 -7.21 -13.10 13.19
CA VAL A 36 -7.48 -11.84 12.47
C VAL A 36 -8.84 -11.30 12.93
N SER A 37 -8.90 -10.02 13.26
CA SER A 37 -10.16 -9.31 13.45
C SER A 37 -10.57 -8.63 12.15
N PHE A 38 -11.88 -8.58 11.86
CA PHE A 38 -12.38 -7.89 10.66
C PHE A 38 -13.37 -6.79 11.07
N VAL A 39 -13.31 -5.68 10.33
CA VAL A 39 -14.27 -4.57 10.42
C VAL A 39 -14.82 -4.32 9.02
N GLN A 40 -16.14 -4.31 8.90
CA GLN A 40 -16.80 -3.89 7.66
C GLN A 40 -16.90 -2.37 7.62
N GLY A 41 -16.38 -1.76 6.56
CA GLY A 41 -16.46 -0.33 6.38
C GLY A 41 -15.67 0.19 5.19
N ASP A 42 -16.04 1.38 4.76
CA ASP A 42 -15.32 2.12 3.74
C ASP A 42 -14.02 2.68 4.35
N ALA A 43 -12.88 2.18 3.87
CA ALA A 43 -11.56 2.56 4.38
C ALA A 43 -11.18 4.02 4.07
N VAL A 44 -11.86 4.70 3.13
CA VAL A 44 -11.72 6.14 2.91
C VAL A 44 -12.40 6.92 4.03
N ARG A 45 -13.50 6.44 4.58
CA ARG A 45 -14.21 7.14 5.66
C ARG A 45 -13.46 7.01 6.98
N PRO A 46 -13.44 8.05 7.83
CA PRO A 46 -12.83 7.95 9.15
C PRO A 46 -13.45 6.80 9.98
N GLN A 47 -12.57 5.97 10.52
CA GLN A 47 -12.92 4.82 11.36
C GLN A 47 -12.36 5.03 12.77
N VAL A 48 -12.92 4.34 13.76
CA VAL A 48 -12.34 4.31 15.11
C VAL A 48 -11.40 3.13 15.21
N LEU A 49 -10.21 3.29 14.68
CA LEU A 49 -9.16 2.27 14.65
C LEU A 49 -7.97 2.69 15.50
N LYS A 50 -7.24 1.69 15.99
CA LYS A 50 -5.93 1.93 16.62
C LYS A 50 -4.88 2.22 15.55
N GLU A 51 -3.89 3.00 15.91
CA GLU A 51 -2.71 3.18 15.06
C GLU A 51 -1.94 1.86 14.92
N SER A 52 -1.45 1.62 13.71
CA SER A 52 -0.75 0.40 13.33
C SER A 52 0.72 0.66 13.04
N ASP A 53 1.57 -0.34 13.27
CA ASP A 53 2.99 -0.28 12.90
C ASP A 53 3.18 -0.47 11.40
N VAL A 54 2.30 -1.28 10.77
CA VAL A 54 2.32 -1.58 9.34
C VAL A 54 0.90 -1.60 8.79
N ILE A 55 0.71 -1.01 7.62
CA ILE A 55 -0.52 -1.09 6.83
C ILE A 55 -0.18 -1.70 5.47
N ILE A 56 -0.99 -2.65 5.02
CA ILE A 56 -0.84 -3.29 3.72
C ILE A 56 -2.18 -3.22 2.98
N SER A 57 -2.18 -2.75 1.74
CA SER A 57 -3.39 -2.68 0.93
C SER A 57 -3.10 -2.88 -0.55
N ASP A 58 -3.98 -3.65 -1.20
CA ASP A 58 -4.15 -3.60 -2.65
C ASP A 58 -5.10 -2.46 -2.97
N LEU A 59 -4.59 -1.40 -3.59
CA LEU A 59 -5.37 -0.20 -3.84
C LEU A 59 -6.29 -0.37 -5.05
N PRO A 60 -7.56 0.06 -4.95
CA PRO A 60 -8.49 0.02 -6.05
C PRO A 60 -8.09 0.97 -7.17
N VAL A 61 -8.44 0.62 -8.39
CA VAL A 61 -8.31 1.50 -9.56
C VAL A 61 -9.62 2.22 -9.80
N GLY A 62 -9.57 3.54 -10.06
CA GLY A 62 -10.73 4.36 -10.40
C GLY A 62 -11.00 5.48 -9.41
N PHE A 63 -12.10 6.19 -9.66
CA PHE A 63 -12.50 7.35 -8.88
C PHE A 63 -13.35 6.96 -7.66
N TYR A 64 -13.21 7.75 -6.60
CA TYR A 64 -14.06 7.62 -5.43
C TYR A 64 -15.42 8.28 -5.70
N PRO A 65 -16.55 7.62 -5.38
CA PRO A 65 -17.87 8.07 -5.83
C PRO A 65 -18.45 9.25 -5.03
N ASP A 66 -17.90 9.58 -3.85
CA ASP A 66 -18.44 10.61 -2.96
C ASP A 66 -17.47 11.78 -2.85
N ASP A 67 -17.67 12.79 -3.70
CA ASP A 67 -16.83 14.00 -3.73
C ASP A 67 -16.90 14.81 -2.42
N SER A 68 -18.00 14.71 -1.67
CA SER A 68 -18.14 15.41 -0.39
C SER A 68 -17.22 14.82 0.69
N ILE A 69 -16.94 13.55 0.60
CA ILE A 69 -15.95 12.87 1.43
C ILE A 69 -14.55 13.13 0.89
N ALA A 70 -14.33 12.99 -0.42
CA ALA A 70 -13.05 13.24 -1.06
C ALA A 70 -12.51 14.63 -0.75
N ALA A 71 -13.35 15.67 -0.79
CA ALA A 71 -12.99 17.06 -0.50
C ALA A 71 -12.41 17.30 0.92
N ARG A 72 -12.44 16.31 1.81
CA ARG A 72 -11.85 16.40 3.16
C ARG A 72 -10.36 16.03 3.18
N TYR A 73 -9.81 15.60 2.06
CA TYR A 73 -8.44 15.12 1.90
C TYR A 73 -7.56 16.15 1.21
N GLU A 74 -6.29 16.21 1.59
CA GLU A 74 -5.32 17.11 0.96
C GLU A 74 -5.02 16.71 -0.50
N VAL A 75 -5.13 15.41 -0.80
CA VAL A 75 -4.91 14.86 -2.16
C VAL A 75 -6.14 15.01 -3.07
N ALA A 76 -7.22 15.65 -2.59
CA ALA A 76 -8.46 15.78 -3.36
C ALA A 76 -8.26 16.65 -4.60
N SER A 77 -8.78 16.19 -5.75
CA SER A 77 -8.90 17.00 -6.94
C SER A 77 -10.05 18.01 -6.81
N THR A 78 -9.85 19.23 -7.32
CA THR A 78 -10.88 20.25 -7.40
C THR A 78 -11.49 20.36 -8.80
N GLU A 79 -10.92 19.68 -9.77
CA GLU A 79 -11.30 19.78 -11.19
C GLU A 79 -12.10 18.57 -11.67
N GLU A 80 -11.87 17.41 -11.04
CA GLU A 80 -12.49 16.13 -11.40
C GLU A 80 -12.68 15.25 -10.16
N HIS A 81 -13.38 14.11 -10.30
CA HIS A 81 -13.47 13.12 -9.23
C HIS A 81 -12.07 12.66 -8.78
N THR A 82 -11.87 12.51 -7.48
CA THR A 82 -10.58 12.10 -6.93
C THR A 82 -10.38 10.60 -7.06
N TYR A 83 -9.18 10.17 -7.40
CA TYR A 83 -8.82 8.75 -7.39
C TYR A 83 -8.94 8.13 -5.99
N ALA A 84 -9.64 7.00 -5.91
CA ALA A 84 -9.85 6.29 -4.65
C ALA A 84 -8.53 5.86 -3.98
N HIS A 85 -7.54 5.45 -4.77
CA HIS A 85 -6.23 5.05 -4.26
C HIS A 85 -5.46 6.21 -3.63
N HIS A 86 -5.59 7.46 -4.11
CA HIS A 86 -4.98 8.63 -3.46
C HIS A 86 -5.59 8.87 -2.08
N LEU A 87 -6.92 8.82 -1.96
CA LEU A 87 -7.62 8.99 -0.69
C LEU A 87 -7.25 7.89 0.31
N LEU A 88 -7.19 6.63 -0.15
CA LEU A 88 -6.80 5.51 0.69
C LEU A 88 -5.36 5.60 1.19
N MET A 89 -4.44 6.09 0.37
CA MET A 89 -3.06 6.33 0.80
C MET A 89 -3.02 7.39 1.91
N GLU A 90 -3.70 8.53 1.74
CA GLU A 90 -3.76 9.56 2.76
C GLU A 90 -4.43 9.05 4.03
N GLN A 91 -5.56 8.36 3.90
CA GLN A 91 -6.28 7.83 5.05
C GLN A 91 -5.46 6.78 5.80
N SER A 92 -4.78 5.89 5.10
CA SER A 92 -3.91 4.88 5.70
C SER A 92 -2.80 5.51 6.55
N LEU A 93 -2.16 6.56 6.05
CA LEU A 93 -1.11 7.22 6.81
C LEU A 93 -1.61 7.91 8.09
N LYS A 94 -2.91 8.28 8.15
CA LYS A 94 -3.51 8.81 9.40
C LYS A 94 -3.54 7.76 10.51
N TYR A 95 -3.71 6.48 10.15
CA TYR A 95 -3.72 5.35 11.09
C TYR A 95 -2.36 4.67 11.27
N LEU A 96 -1.34 5.16 10.61
CA LEU A 96 0.01 4.63 10.76
C LEU A 96 0.72 5.37 11.90
N LYS A 97 1.41 4.64 12.77
CA LYS A 97 2.27 5.24 13.81
C LYS A 97 3.41 6.05 13.18
N PRO A 98 3.99 7.02 13.89
CA PRO A 98 5.26 7.61 13.48
C PRO A 98 6.29 6.51 13.19
N ASP A 99 7.08 6.68 12.15
CA ASP A 99 8.05 5.70 11.65
C ASP A 99 7.47 4.35 11.20
N GLY A 100 6.14 4.22 11.16
CA GLY A 100 5.46 3.03 10.62
C GLY A 100 5.55 2.94 9.10
N TYR A 101 5.29 1.76 8.57
CA TYR A 101 5.38 1.46 7.14
C TYR A 101 4.02 1.18 6.51
N ALA A 102 3.79 1.75 5.35
CA ALA A 102 2.66 1.39 4.49
C ALA A 102 3.17 0.71 3.22
N ILE A 103 2.58 -0.43 2.87
CA ILE A 103 2.90 -1.22 1.69
C ILE A 103 1.67 -1.25 0.80
N PHE A 104 1.75 -0.62 -0.35
CA PHE A 104 0.65 -0.50 -1.29
C PHE A 104 0.95 -1.21 -2.60
N LEU A 105 0.02 -2.03 -3.05
CA LEU A 105 -0.02 -2.46 -4.44
C LEU A 105 -0.86 -1.44 -5.21
N ALA A 106 -0.22 -0.60 -6.01
CA ALA A 106 -0.83 0.57 -6.66
C ALA A 106 -0.62 0.54 -8.19
N PRO A 107 -1.46 1.26 -8.96
CA PRO A 107 -1.30 1.37 -10.41
C PRO A 107 0.10 1.86 -10.80
N ASN A 108 0.63 1.36 -11.91
CA ASN A 108 1.95 1.76 -12.40
C ASN A 108 2.06 3.25 -12.71
N ASP A 109 0.97 3.90 -13.05
CA ASP A 109 0.89 5.33 -13.34
C ASP A 109 0.59 6.21 -12.11
N LEU A 110 0.66 5.65 -10.90
CA LEU A 110 0.41 6.39 -9.64
C LEU A 110 1.11 7.75 -9.59
N LEU A 111 2.35 7.81 -10.02
CA LEU A 111 3.18 9.02 -9.99
C LEU A 111 3.21 9.80 -11.32
N SER A 112 2.42 9.40 -12.32
CA SER A 112 2.35 10.03 -13.64
C SER A 112 0.93 10.31 -14.13
N SER A 113 -0.10 9.93 -13.36
CA SER A 113 -1.51 10.20 -13.65
C SER A 113 -1.85 11.69 -13.61
N SER A 114 -3.03 12.08 -14.08
CA SER A 114 -3.50 13.48 -14.09
C SER A 114 -3.48 14.13 -12.71
N GLN A 115 -3.73 13.38 -11.64
CA GLN A 115 -3.75 13.88 -10.25
C GLN A 115 -2.45 13.61 -9.49
N SER A 116 -1.41 13.07 -10.14
CA SER A 116 -0.16 12.67 -9.47
C SER A 116 0.57 13.82 -8.77
N ASP A 117 0.43 15.05 -9.25
CA ASP A 117 1.10 16.20 -8.64
C ASP A 117 0.53 16.57 -7.26
N LEU A 118 -0.78 16.34 -7.05
CA LEU A 118 -1.40 16.50 -5.72
C LEU A 118 -0.83 15.46 -4.75
N LEU A 119 -0.80 14.19 -5.19
CA LEU A 119 -0.25 13.10 -4.40
C LEU A 119 1.24 13.31 -4.07
N LYS A 120 2.06 13.70 -5.05
CA LYS A 120 3.50 13.98 -4.86
C LYS A 120 3.74 15.07 -3.83
N LYS A 121 3.00 16.18 -3.93
CA LYS A 121 3.11 17.29 -2.96
C LYS A 121 2.74 16.86 -1.55
N TRP A 122 1.72 16.02 -1.43
CA TRP A 122 1.30 15.46 -0.15
C TRP A 122 2.33 14.46 0.41
N LEU A 123 2.83 13.54 -0.42
CA LEU A 123 3.89 12.59 -0.02
C LEU A 123 5.13 13.31 0.50
N GLN A 124 5.58 14.38 -0.17
CA GLN A 124 6.76 15.16 0.26
C GLN A 124 6.66 15.70 1.68
N LYS A 125 5.44 15.90 2.19
CA LYS A 125 5.21 16.44 3.54
C LYS A 125 5.02 15.35 4.60
N HIS A 126 4.51 14.18 4.23
CA HIS A 126 3.94 13.23 5.17
C HIS A 126 4.61 11.87 5.16
N ALA A 127 5.33 11.52 4.09
CA ALA A 127 5.91 10.21 3.95
C ALA A 127 7.15 10.20 3.06
N GLN A 128 8.04 9.26 3.34
CA GLN A 128 9.13 8.90 2.46
C GLN A 128 8.74 7.70 1.60
N ILE A 129 9.01 7.74 0.30
CA ILE A 129 9.01 6.55 -0.53
C ILE A 129 10.30 5.78 -0.25
N VAL A 130 10.17 4.61 0.36
CA VAL A 130 11.29 3.73 0.75
C VAL A 130 11.65 2.79 -0.39
N ALA A 131 10.63 2.21 -1.05
CA ALA A 131 10.87 1.33 -2.18
C ALA A 131 9.74 1.42 -3.21
N MET A 132 10.10 1.17 -4.47
CA MET A 132 9.19 0.97 -5.60
C MET A 132 9.63 -0.29 -6.35
N ILE A 133 8.75 -1.30 -6.40
CA ILE A 133 9.04 -2.58 -7.03
C ILE A 133 7.96 -2.83 -8.09
N ALA A 134 8.30 -2.61 -9.36
CA ALA A 134 7.39 -2.89 -10.46
C ALA A 134 7.23 -4.40 -10.61
N LEU A 135 5.98 -4.85 -10.73
CA LEU A 135 5.64 -6.24 -10.94
C LEU A 135 5.52 -6.56 -12.43
N PRO A 136 5.79 -7.82 -12.84
CA PRO A 136 5.65 -8.24 -14.22
C PRO A 136 4.22 -8.02 -14.75
N GLU A 137 4.05 -7.36 -15.89
CA GLU A 137 2.75 -7.12 -16.52
C GLU A 137 1.96 -8.41 -16.78
N ALA A 138 2.66 -9.50 -17.04
CA ALA A 138 2.05 -10.82 -17.27
C ALA A 138 1.17 -11.30 -16.09
N LEU A 139 1.39 -10.82 -14.87
CA LEU A 139 0.56 -11.15 -13.70
C LEU A 139 -0.86 -10.57 -13.81
N PHE A 140 -1.03 -9.50 -14.57
CA PHE A 140 -2.28 -8.74 -14.62
C PHE A 140 -3.06 -8.97 -15.92
N GLY A 141 -2.51 -9.73 -16.85
CA GLY A 141 -3.13 -10.05 -18.13
C GLY A 141 -3.27 -8.85 -19.10
N ASN A 142 -3.16 -7.63 -18.59
CA ASN A 142 -3.20 -6.38 -19.37
C ASN A 142 -2.33 -5.33 -18.69
N ALA A 143 -1.49 -4.64 -19.47
CA ALA A 143 -0.61 -3.57 -18.98
C ALA A 143 -1.35 -2.43 -18.25
N ALA A 144 -2.61 -2.16 -18.65
CA ALA A 144 -3.44 -1.14 -18.00
C ALA A 144 -3.79 -1.47 -16.53
N TYR A 145 -3.69 -2.74 -16.13
CA TYR A 145 -3.92 -3.18 -14.75
C TYR A 145 -2.63 -3.51 -14.01
N ALA A 146 -1.50 -3.31 -14.66
CA ALA A 146 -0.21 -3.57 -14.04
C ALA A 146 0.02 -2.69 -12.82
N LYS A 147 0.61 -3.28 -11.78
CA LYS A 147 0.81 -2.64 -10.50
C LYS A 147 2.27 -2.67 -10.06
N THR A 148 2.60 -1.69 -9.25
CA THR A 148 3.88 -1.55 -8.56
C THR A 148 3.65 -1.62 -7.05
N ILE A 149 4.55 -2.29 -6.33
CA ILE A 149 4.58 -2.23 -4.87
C ILE A 149 5.29 -0.94 -4.47
N PHE A 150 4.56 -0.08 -3.73
CA PHE A 150 5.11 1.10 -3.09
C PHE A 150 5.26 0.84 -1.60
N VAL A 151 6.46 1.06 -1.08
CA VAL A 151 6.71 1.03 0.37
C VAL A 151 6.95 2.45 0.81
N LEU A 152 6.09 2.92 1.72
CA LEU A 152 6.18 4.25 2.32
C LEU A 152 6.55 4.12 3.79
N LYS A 153 7.33 5.06 4.31
CA LYS A 153 7.55 5.27 5.74
C LYS A 153 6.92 6.58 6.14
N LYS A 154 6.13 6.58 7.23
CA LYS A 154 5.53 7.82 7.76
C LYS A 154 6.59 8.67 8.43
N GLN A 155 7.04 9.71 7.77
CA GLN A 155 8.00 10.68 8.29
C GLN A 155 7.99 11.95 7.44
N GLU A 156 8.45 13.06 8.01
CA GLU A 156 8.43 14.37 7.36
C GLU A 156 9.67 14.63 6.48
N GLU A 157 10.79 13.96 6.74
CA GLU A 157 12.04 14.17 6.03
C GLU A 157 12.44 12.94 5.20
N GLN A 158 12.88 13.17 3.98
CA GLN A 158 13.42 12.11 3.15
C GLN A 158 14.90 11.90 3.48
N VAL A 159 15.20 10.82 4.18
CA VAL A 159 16.54 10.52 4.68
C VAL A 159 17.32 9.56 3.77
N VAL A 160 16.62 8.76 2.97
CA VAL A 160 17.22 7.64 2.21
C VAL A 160 16.82 7.70 0.74
N GLN A 161 17.74 7.33 -0.15
CA GLN A 161 17.44 7.12 -1.56
C GLN A 161 16.55 5.87 -1.70
N PRO A 162 15.37 5.96 -2.38
CA PRO A 162 14.47 4.83 -2.49
C PRO A 162 15.08 3.67 -3.28
N PHE A 163 14.77 2.45 -2.85
CA PHE A 163 15.05 1.26 -3.63
C PHE A 163 14.08 1.16 -4.81
N VAL A 164 14.61 1.08 -6.04
CA VAL A 164 13.80 0.95 -7.25
C VAL A 164 14.22 -0.29 -8.00
N TYR A 165 13.26 -1.19 -8.25
CA TYR A 165 13.50 -2.45 -8.96
C TYR A 165 12.31 -2.82 -9.85
N ALA A 166 12.58 -3.51 -10.96
CA ALA A 166 11.54 -4.09 -11.79
C ALA A 166 11.77 -5.61 -11.87
N LEU A 167 10.81 -6.37 -11.35
CA LEU A 167 10.78 -7.82 -11.48
C LEU A 167 10.30 -8.18 -12.87
N SER A 168 11.01 -9.06 -13.55
CA SER A 168 10.69 -9.51 -14.89
C SER A 168 9.80 -10.76 -14.89
N ASP A 169 10.06 -11.71 -13.99
CA ASP A 169 9.29 -12.94 -13.84
C ASP A 169 9.35 -13.45 -12.40
N LEU A 170 8.20 -13.64 -11.77
CA LEU A 170 8.10 -14.22 -10.41
C LEU A 170 8.38 -15.74 -10.37
N GLN A 171 8.47 -16.41 -11.52
CA GLN A 171 8.82 -17.83 -11.61
C GLN A 171 10.33 -18.02 -11.87
N ASP A 172 11.05 -16.99 -12.29
CA ASP A 172 12.50 -17.05 -12.45
C ASP A 172 13.21 -16.90 -11.10
N GLN A 173 13.78 -18.01 -10.63
CA GLN A 173 14.52 -18.02 -9.37
C GLN A 173 15.77 -17.11 -9.39
N ASN A 174 16.39 -16.90 -10.54
CA ASN A 174 17.55 -16.03 -10.64
C ASN A 174 17.16 -14.56 -10.49
N ASP A 175 16.04 -14.14 -11.11
CA ASP A 175 15.50 -12.77 -10.93
C ASP A 175 15.13 -12.51 -9.47
N LEU A 176 14.48 -13.47 -8.80
CA LEU A 176 14.15 -13.36 -7.39
C LEU A 176 15.38 -13.34 -6.46
N LEU A 177 16.42 -14.10 -6.77
CA LEU A 177 17.67 -14.08 -6.02
C LEU A 177 18.39 -12.73 -6.21
N GLU A 178 18.51 -12.26 -7.44
CA GLU A 178 19.11 -10.96 -7.74
C GLU A 178 18.37 -9.81 -7.03
N PHE A 179 17.04 -9.82 -7.10
CA PHE A 179 16.21 -8.88 -6.34
C PHE A 179 16.52 -8.93 -4.84
N SER A 180 16.54 -10.15 -4.26
CA SER A 180 16.78 -10.34 -2.83
C SER A 180 18.15 -9.83 -2.41
N GLU A 181 19.21 -10.12 -3.17
CA GLU A 181 20.55 -9.65 -2.91
C GLU A 181 20.66 -8.12 -2.98
N LYS A 182 20.11 -7.51 -4.03
CA LYS A 182 20.10 -6.06 -4.18
C LYS A 182 19.33 -5.36 -3.08
N PHE A 183 18.16 -5.91 -2.72
CA PHE A 183 17.34 -5.36 -1.64
C PHE A 183 18.04 -5.46 -0.28
N GLN A 184 18.67 -6.60 0.02
CA GLN A 184 19.42 -6.78 1.26
C GLN A 184 20.63 -5.84 1.37
N ASN A 185 21.36 -5.62 0.27
CA ASN A 185 22.49 -4.71 0.24
C ASN A 185 22.03 -3.27 0.47
N TRP A 186 20.99 -2.83 -0.26
CA TRP A 186 20.40 -1.52 -0.08
C TRP A 186 19.87 -1.30 1.34
N SER A 187 19.16 -2.28 1.92
CA SER A 187 18.64 -2.20 3.30
C SER A 187 19.76 -2.01 4.34
N ARG A 188 20.90 -2.70 4.17
CA ARG A 188 22.06 -2.54 5.06
C ARG A 188 22.71 -1.16 4.91
N GLU A 189 22.86 -0.65 3.68
CA GLU A 189 23.46 0.66 3.39
C GLU A 189 22.56 1.82 3.87
N SER A 190 21.26 1.57 3.88
CA SER A 190 20.24 2.57 4.24
C SER A 190 19.83 2.55 5.71
N GLU A 191 20.37 1.60 6.50
CA GLU A 191 20.02 1.38 7.91
C GLU A 191 18.50 1.20 8.16
N ILE A 192 17.82 0.53 7.19
CA ILE A 192 16.37 0.24 7.21
C ILE A 192 16.11 -1.23 7.48
#